data_5820886369d5384cfe15a5ea2e8d2f71
#
_entry.id   5820886369d5384cfe15a5ea2e8d2f71
#
_cell.length_a   1.000
_cell.length_b   1.000
_cell.length_c   1.000
_cell.angle_alpha   90.00
_cell.angle_beta   90.00
_cell.angle_gamma   90.00
#
_symmetry.space_group_name_H-M   'P 1'
#
loop_
_entity.id
_entity.type
_entity.pdbx_description
1 polymer ?
#
loop_
_entity_poly.entity_id
_entity_poly.type
_entity_poly.pdbx_seq_one_letter_code
_entity_poly.pdbx_strand_id
1 'polypeptide(L)'
;YGWMTMRALKEGYVTLEPALLFPFGGKEEIEGPNRQKLDQDLQYLGTSILAVEVYKISRLIDVACERPEVDKDRIAMMGLSYGGCYTLYTAALDTRIKAAVSSCFFNERKRYLWSDWSYFNFMNEFNDAEVCALICPRAFMIEVGDNDTLFAVDGAKAESVRAKKYWDGLGLPDRFNFTAFAG
;
A
#
# COMPACT_ATOMS: atom_id res chain seq x y z
N TYR A 1 5.17 -4.91 14.22
CA TYR A 1 4.08 -4.16 13.56
C TYR A 1 3.09 -3.53 14.57
N GLY A 2 2.79 -4.19 15.67
CA GLY A 2 1.80 -3.69 16.65
C GLY A 2 2.07 -2.31 17.27
N TRP A 3 3.26 -1.74 17.14
CA TRP A 3 3.57 -0.42 17.69
C TRP A 3 2.88 0.73 16.92
N MET A 4 2.67 0.60 15.59
CA MET A 4 1.95 1.61 14.80
C MET A 4 0.48 1.67 15.22
N THR A 5 -0.17 0.52 15.33
CA THR A 5 -1.53 0.39 15.83
C THR A 5 -1.67 0.93 17.25
N MET A 6 -0.77 0.55 18.15
CA MET A 6 -0.77 1.04 19.53
C MET A 6 -0.58 2.55 19.61
N ARG A 7 0.21 3.13 18.71
CA ARG A 7 0.38 4.59 18.65
C ARG A 7 -0.90 5.28 18.18
N ALA A 8 -1.52 4.77 17.12
CA ALA A 8 -2.79 5.29 16.63
C ALA A 8 -3.91 5.21 17.68
N LEU A 9 -4.01 4.08 18.40
CA LEU A 9 -4.95 3.94 19.52
C LEU A 9 -4.73 4.97 20.63
N LYS A 10 -3.48 5.27 20.98
CA LYS A 10 -3.14 6.30 21.98
C LYS A 10 -3.54 7.71 21.54
N GLU A 11 -3.56 7.97 20.25
CA GLU A 11 -4.02 9.22 19.63
C GLU A 11 -5.55 9.27 19.44
N GLY A 12 -6.27 8.24 19.91
CA GLY A 12 -7.74 8.19 19.88
C GLY A 12 -8.36 7.67 18.59
N TYR A 13 -7.57 7.04 17.70
CA TYR A 13 -8.10 6.42 16.48
C TYR A 13 -8.70 5.04 16.76
N VAL A 14 -9.77 4.71 16.07
CA VAL A 14 -10.20 3.32 15.89
C VAL A 14 -9.25 2.70 14.88
N THR A 15 -8.69 1.53 15.21
CA THR A 15 -7.71 0.84 14.33
C THR A 15 -8.23 -0.52 13.89
N LEU A 16 -7.89 -0.87 12.66
CA LEU A 16 -8.24 -2.13 12.04
C LEU A 16 -7.01 -2.73 11.35
N GLU A 17 -6.57 -3.90 11.80
CA GLU A 17 -5.44 -4.62 11.24
C GLU A 17 -5.90 -5.90 10.53
N PRO A 18 -5.94 -5.93 9.19
CA PRO A 18 -6.24 -7.15 8.47
C PRO A 18 -5.07 -8.14 8.52
N ALA A 19 -5.36 -9.41 8.77
CA ALA A 19 -4.39 -10.46 8.51
C ALA A 19 -4.22 -10.63 6.99
N LEU A 20 -3.01 -10.47 6.50
CA LEU A 20 -2.69 -10.66 5.09
C LEU A 20 -2.53 -12.16 4.76
N LEU A 21 -2.78 -12.52 3.51
CA LEU A 21 -2.48 -13.85 2.97
C LEU A 21 -0.96 -14.01 2.80
N PHE A 22 -0.27 -14.02 3.91
CA PHE A 22 1.18 -14.12 3.94
C PHE A 22 1.61 -15.14 4.99
N PRO A 23 1.99 -16.36 4.59
CA PRO A 23 2.67 -17.26 5.50
C PRO A 23 4.07 -16.69 5.75
N PHE A 24 4.26 -16.02 6.88
CA PHE A 24 5.60 -15.83 7.38
C PHE A 24 6.13 -17.21 7.75
N GLY A 25 7.11 -17.73 7.00
CA GLY A 25 7.82 -18.94 7.32
C GLY A 25 8.52 -18.79 8.66
N GLY A 26 7.78 -19.05 9.73
CA GLY A 26 8.34 -19.40 11.02
C GLY A 26 8.77 -20.87 10.96
N LYS A 27 9.67 -21.30 11.83
CA LYS A 27 10.13 -22.69 11.93
C LYS A 27 9.03 -23.73 12.26
N GLU A 28 7.83 -23.27 12.51
CA GLU A 28 6.62 -24.09 12.54
C GLU A 28 5.93 -23.86 11.20
N GLU A 29 6.14 -24.80 10.28
CA GLU A 29 5.42 -24.90 9.04
C GLU A 29 3.93 -25.01 9.35
N ILE A 30 3.26 -23.85 9.40
CA ILE A 30 1.86 -23.85 9.06
C ILE A 30 1.88 -24.25 7.58
N GLU A 31 1.45 -25.47 7.27
CA GLU A 31 1.23 -25.96 5.92
C GLU A 31 0.17 -25.06 5.26
N GLY A 32 0.58 -23.86 4.92
CA GLY A 32 -0.21 -22.91 4.14
C GLY A 32 0.26 -22.95 2.70
N PRO A 33 -0.58 -22.58 1.73
CA PRO A 33 -0.17 -22.53 0.35
C PRO A 33 1.01 -21.56 0.23
N ASN A 34 2.06 -22.01 -0.45
CA ASN A 34 3.16 -21.14 -0.84
C ASN A 34 2.57 -19.91 -1.56
N ARG A 35 2.88 -18.71 -1.09
CA ARG A 35 2.33 -17.45 -1.60
C ARG A 35 2.53 -17.31 -3.12
N GLN A 36 3.71 -17.70 -3.62
CA GLN A 36 4.01 -17.66 -5.04
C GLN A 36 3.16 -18.65 -5.84
N LYS A 37 2.95 -19.85 -5.31
CA LYS A 37 2.07 -20.84 -5.92
C LYS A 37 0.62 -20.35 -5.97
N LEU A 38 0.14 -19.75 -4.88
CA LEU A 38 -1.20 -19.16 -4.83
C LEU A 38 -1.34 -18.04 -5.87
N ASP A 39 -0.34 -17.16 -6.00
CA ASP A 39 -0.37 -16.09 -6.99
C ASP A 39 -0.40 -16.66 -8.42
N GLN A 40 0.41 -17.69 -8.72
CA GLN A 40 0.36 -18.37 -10.02
C GLN A 40 -1.04 -18.94 -10.32
N ASP A 41 -1.65 -19.62 -9.36
CA ASP A 41 -2.98 -20.19 -9.53
C ASP A 41 -4.03 -19.09 -9.75
N LEU A 42 -3.92 -17.95 -9.07
CA LEU A 42 -4.77 -16.79 -9.26
C LEU A 42 -4.56 -16.14 -10.65
N GLN A 43 -3.33 -16.10 -11.15
CA GLN A 43 -3.04 -15.58 -12.49
C GLN A 43 -3.69 -16.44 -13.58
N TYR A 44 -3.74 -17.76 -13.42
CA TYR A 44 -4.50 -18.63 -14.34
C TYR A 44 -6.02 -18.34 -14.35
N LEU A 45 -6.53 -17.78 -13.27
CA LEU A 45 -7.92 -17.34 -13.14
C LEU A 45 -8.13 -15.88 -13.61
N GLY A 46 -7.08 -15.22 -14.12
CA GLY A 46 -7.18 -13.84 -14.59
C GLY A 46 -7.15 -12.79 -13.47
N THR A 47 -6.65 -13.14 -12.30
CA THR A 47 -6.51 -12.25 -11.14
C THR A 47 -5.10 -12.35 -10.54
N SER A 48 -4.86 -11.81 -9.36
CA SER A 48 -3.58 -11.87 -8.66
C SER A 48 -3.80 -11.84 -7.14
N ILE A 49 -2.80 -12.23 -6.37
CA ILE A 49 -2.87 -12.11 -4.90
C ILE A 49 -2.99 -10.64 -4.48
N LEU A 50 -2.40 -9.72 -5.22
CA LEU A 50 -2.56 -8.29 -5.01
C LEU A 50 -4.03 -7.87 -5.09
N ALA A 51 -4.75 -8.31 -6.13
CA ALA A 51 -6.16 -8.00 -6.32
C ALA A 51 -7.04 -8.59 -5.21
N VAL A 52 -6.76 -9.82 -4.78
CA VAL A 52 -7.48 -10.48 -3.68
C VAL A 52 -7.29 -9.74 -2.36
N GLU A 53 -6.06 -9.30 -2.05
CA GLU A 53 -5.78 -8.56 -0.82
C GLU A 53 -6.43 -7.18 -0.84
N VAL A 54 -6.35 -6.45 -1.94
CA VAL A 54 -7.03 -5.15 -2.09
C VAL A 54 -8.54 -5.30 -1.92
N TYR A 55 -9.14 -6.31 -2.56
CA TYR A 55 -10.57 -6.61 -2.39
C TYR A 55 -10.93 -6.91 -0.93
N LYS A 56 -10.15 -7.76 -0.26
CA LYS A 56 -10.35 -8.11 1.15
C LYS A 56 -10.28 -6.88 2.05
N ILE A 57 -9.31 -5.99 1.84
CA ILE A 57 -9.19 -4.76 2.61
C ILE A 57 -10.38 -3.83 2.34
N SER A 58 -10.83 -3.67 1.09
CA SER A 58 -12.03 -2.89 0.78
C SER A 58 -13.29 -3.46 1.45
N ARG A 59 -13.43 -4.80 1.51
CA ARG A 59 -14.54 -5.43 2.27
C ARG A 59 -14.44 -5.17 3.76
N LEU A 60 -13.24 -5.12 4.31
CA LEU A 60 -13.03 -4.78 5.71
C LEU A 60 -13.42 -3.32 6.00
N ILE A 61 -13.16 -2.40 5.06
CA ILE A 61 -13.62 -1.00 5.16
C ILE A 61 -15.16 -0.93 5.14
N ASP A 62 -15.85 -1.79 4.37
CA ASP A 62 -17.31 -1.84 4.42
C ASP A 62 -17.81 -2.16 5.83
N VAL A 63 -17.25 -3.21 6.44
CA VAL A 63 -17.61 -3.60 7.81
C VAL A 63 -17.27 -2.50 8.81
N ALA A 64 -16.13 -1.81 8.63
CA ALA A 64 -15.76 -0.68 9.48
C ALA A 64 -16.78 0.46 9.38
N CYS A 65 -17.26 0.76 8.17
CA CYS A 65 -18.25 1.84 7.94
C CYS A 65 -19.64 1.55 8.55
N GLU A 66 -19.93 0.30 8.90
CA GLU A 66 -21.17 -0.07 9.62
C GLU A 66 -21.06 0.13 11.15
N ARG A 67 -19.86 0.36 11.65
CA ARG A 67 -19.61 0.53 13.07
C ARG A 67 -19.91 1.95 13.52
N PRO A 68 -20.70 2.15 14.61
CA PRO A 68 -21.05 3.48 15.09
C PRO A 68 -19.85 4.28 15.64
N GLU A 69 -18.76 3.58 15.99
CA GLU A 69 -17.53 4.19 16.49
C GLU A 69 -16.64 4.76 15.35
N VAL A 70 -16.96 4.42 14.09
CA VAL A 70 -16.15 4.79 12.93
C VAL A 70 -16.75 5.98 12.19
N ASP A 71 -15.96 7.03 12.06
CA ASP A 71 -16.26 8.14 11.17
C ASP A 71 -15.87 7.74 9.73
N LYS A 72 -16.85 7.37 8.92
CA LYS A 72 -16.66 6.91 7.53
C LYS A 72 -16.10 7.98 6.59
N ASP A 73 -16.16 9.25 6.97
CA ASP A 73 -15.61 10.35 6.19
C ASP A 73 -14.16 10.68 6.58
N ARG A 74 -13.62 9.98 7.57
CA ARG A 74 -12.26 10.19 8.11
C ARG A 74 -11.43 8.91 8.16
N ILE A 75 -11.49 8.09 7.13
CA ILE A 75 -10.72 6.85 7.01
C ILE A 75 -9.34 7.17 6.46
N ALA A 76 -8.31 6.70 7.15
CA ALA A 76 -6.93 6.72 6.69
C ALA A 76 -6.36 5.30 6.65
N MET A 77 -5.35 5.09 5.81
CA MET A 77 -4.65 3.81 5.71
C MET A 77 -3.15 4.02 5.73
N MET A 78 -2.44 3.15 6.45
CA MET A 78 -0.98 3.14 6.44
C MET A 78 -0.45 1.71 6.46
N GLY A 79 0.71 1.50 5.88
CA GLY A 79 1.32 0.20 5.89
C GLY A 79 2.79 0.21 5.53
N LEU A 80 3.52 -0.78 6.04
CA LEU A 80 4.96 -0.99 5.83
C LEU A 80 5.18 -2.20 4.93
N SER A 81 6.12 -2.08 3.97
CA SER A 81 6.51 -3.15 3.05
C SER A 81 5.29 -3.67 2.27
N TYR A 82 4.88 -4.94 2.41
CA TYR A 82 3.61 -5.43 1.83
C TYR A 82 2.42 -4.55 2.22
N GLY A 83 2.37 -4.07 3.46
CA GLY A 83 1.36 -3.11 3.88
C GLY A 83 1.42 -1.80 3.10
N GLY A 84 2.62 -1.33 2.75
CA GLY A 84 2.84 -0.17 1.88
C GLY A 84 2.31 -0.39 0.47
N CYS A 85 2.55 -1.60 -0.09
CA CYS A 85 1.97 -2.06 -1.35
C CYS A 85 0.45 -1.96 -1.32
N TYR A 86 -0.17 -2.65 -0.37
CA TYR A 86 -1.64 -2.69 -0.29
C TYR A 86 -2.25 -1.33 0.04
N THR A 87 -1.51 -0.47 0.76
CA THR A 87 -1.94 0.92 0.99
C THR A 87 -2.00 1.71 -0.31
N LEU A 88 -0.96 1.63 -1.14
CA LEU A 88 -0.90 2.30 -2.44
C LEU A 88 -2.10 1.87 -3.32
N TYR A 89 -2.25 0.57 -3.52
CA TYR A 89 -3.28 0.05 -4.43
C TYR A 89 -4.69 0.18 -3.88
N THR A 90 -4.90 -0.04 -2.59
CA THR A 90 -6.24 0.13 -2.00
C THR A 90 -6.66 1.60 -1.99
N ALA A 91 -5.77 2.51 -1.63
CA ALA A 91 -6.08 3.94 -1.66
C ALA A 91 -6.35 4.45 -3.08
N ALA A 92 -5.69 3.88 -4.10
CA ALA A 92 -5.96 4.20 -5.49
C ALA A 92 -7.38 3.78 -5.92
N LEU A 93 -7.87 2.63 -5.45
CA LEU A 93 -9.12 2.01 -5.88
C LEU A 93 -10.32 2.32 -4.96
N ASP A 94 -10.06 2.61 -3.68
CA ASP A 94 -11.11 2.91 -2.69
C ASP A 94 -11.07 4.38 -2.26
N THR A 95 -12.00 5.17 -2.78
CA THR A 95 -12.08 6.61 -2.56
C THR A 95 -12.53 7.01 -1.14
N ARG A 96 -12.96 6.05 -0.34
CA ARG A 96 -13.29 6.28 1.09
C ARG A 96 -12.04 6.58 1.92
N ILE A 97 -10.87 6.08 1.50
CA ILE A 97 -9.59 6.39 2.13
C ILE A 97 -9.23 7.85 1.81
N LYS A 98 -9.21 8.73 2.80
CA LYS A 98 -8.99 10.18 2.65
C LYS A 98 -7.51 10.56 2.76
N ALA A 99 -6.72 9.77 3.46
CA ALA A 99 -5.28 9.94 3.58
C ALA A 99 -4.59 8.57 3.62
N ALA A 100 -3.42 8.45 3.01
CA ALA A 100 -2.70 7.19 3.04
C ALA A 100 -1.17 7.39 3.15
N VAL A 101 -0.50 6.42 3.79
CA VAL A 101 0.96 6.38 3.95
C VAL A 101 1.49 5.04 3.48
N SER A 102 2.29 5.05 2.40
CA SER A 102 3.02 3.88 1.92
C SER A 102 4.47 3.94 2.40
N SER A 103 4.84 3.04 3.30
CA SER A 103 6.17 2.99 3.91
C SER A 103 6.97 1.82 3.35
N CYS A 104 8.22 2.09 2.92
CA CYS A 104 9.20 1.11 2.42
C CYS A 104 8.63 0.17 1.35
N PHE A 105 8.01 0.72 0.31
CA PHE A 105 7.52 -0.03 -0.84
C PHE A 105 7.58 0.76 -2.16
N PHE A 106 7.09 2.00 -2.18
CA PHE A 106 6.96 2.83 -3.38
C PHE A 106 8.33 3.03 -4.07
N ASN A 107 8.43 2.65 -5.36
CA ASN A 107 9.71 2.71 -6.08
C ASN A 107 9.53 2.62 -7.60
N GLU A 108 10.62 2.72 -8.35
CA GLU A 108 10.66 2.34 -9.77
C GLU A 108 10.39 0.84 -9.91
N ARG A 109 9.17 0.46 -10.20
CA ARG A 109 8.70 -0.94 -10.15
C ARG A 109 9.52 -1.90 -11.01
N LYS A 110 10.04 -1.47 -12.15
CA LYS A 110 10.89 -2.28 -13.03
C LYS A 110 12.16 -2.85 -12.37
N ARG A 111 12.56 -2.30 -11.22
CA ARG A 111 13.69 -2.81 -10.43
C ARG A 111 13.31 -4.03 -9.57
N TYR A 112 12.02 -4.27 -9.36
CA TYR A 112 11.49 -5.21 -8.37
C TYR A 112 10.42 -6.10 -9.00
N LEU A 113 10.85 -7.21 -9.59
CA LEU A 113 10.00 -8.08 -10.42
C LEU A 113 9.46 -9.30 -9.63
N TRP A 114 8.89 -9.08 -8.46
CA TRP A 114 8.26 -10.16 -7.71
C TRP A 114 6.81 -10.33 -8.15
N SER A 115 6.43 -11.57 -8.47
CA SER A 115 5.13 -11.89 -9.08
C SER A 115 3.96 -11.41 -8.22
N ASP A 116 4.04 -11.60 -6.91
CA ASP A 116 2.99 -11.30 -5.95
C ASP A 116 2.84 -9.79 -5.60
N TRP A 117 3.65 -8.92 -6.23
CA TRP A 117 3.52 -7.45 -6.21
C TRP A 117 3.05 -6.88 -7.54
N SER A 118 2.76 -7.75 -8.48
CA SER A 118 2.49 -7.36 -9.85
C SER A 118 1.13 -7.90 -10.30
N TYR A 119 0.71 -7.44 -11.44
CA TYR A 119 -0.46 -7.91 -12.17
C TYR A 119 -0.11 -7.95 -13.65
N PHE A 120 -0.95 -8.62 -14.45
CA PHE A 120 -0.70 -8.74 -15.88
C PHE A 120 -0.49 -7.37 -16.54
N ASN A 121 0.57 -7.23 -17.31
CA ASN A 121 0.92 -6.04 -18.12
C ASN A 121 1.24 -4.76 -17.32
N PHE A 122 1.45 -4.84 -15.97
CA PHE A 122 1.55 -3.64 -15.12
C PHE A 122 2.66 -2.66 -15.54
N MET A 123 3.82 -3.15 -16.03
CA MET A 123 4.93 -2.27 -16.41
C MET A 123 4.67 -1.45 -17.69
N ASN A 124 3.73 -1.89 -18.53
CA ASN A 124 3.35 -1.16 -19.73
C ASN A 124 2.24 -0.15 -19.46
N GLU A 125 1.42 -0.38 -18.43
CA GLU A 125 0.24 0.42 -18.13
C GLU A 125 0.50 1.42 -17.00
N PHE A 126 0.92 0.93 -15.82
CA PHE A 126 1.02 1.74 -14.62
C PHE A 126 2.24 1.36 -13.80
N ASN A 127 3.14 2.33 -13.60
CA ASN A 127 4.14 2.28 -12.53
C ASN A 127 3.57 2.88 -11.25
N ASP A 128 4.34 2.89 -10.16
CA ASP A 128 3.84 3.37 -8.87
C ASP A 128 3.38 4.84 -8.90
N ALA A 129 4.02 5.69 -9.72
CA ALA A 129 3.60 7.09 -9.88
C ALA A 129 2.21 7.21 -10.53
N GLU A 130 1.90 6.40 -11.53
CA GLU A 130 0.61 6.41 -12.20
C GLU A 130 -0.50 5.84 -11.30
N VAL A 131 -0.20 4.76 -10.55
CA VAL A 131 -1.14 4.24 -9.52
C VAL A 131 -1.39 5.32 -8.45
N CYS A 132 -0.34 5.98 -8.00
CA CYS A 132 -0.41 7.08 -7.04
C CYS A 132 -1.28 8.24 -7.55
N ALA A 133 -1.29 8.52 -8.87
CA ALA A 133 -2.13 9.54 -9.47
C ALA A 133 -3.63 9.31 -9.24
N LEU A 134 -4.06 8.06 -9.12
CA LEU A 134 -5.45 7.72 -8.80
C LEU A 134 -5.85 8.09 -7.36
N ILE A 135 -4.88 8.31 -6.47
CA ILE A 135 -5.13 8.79 -5.11
C ILE A 135 -5.39 10.29 -5.10
N CYS A 136 -4.75 11.04 -6.00
CA CYS A 136 -4.93 12.48 -6.13
C CYS A 136 -6.43 12.83 -6.35
N PRO A 137 -6.99 13.85 -5.69
CA PRO A 137 -6.39 14.92 -4.89
C PRO A 137 -6.29 14.64 -3.38
N ARG A 138 -6.51 13.40 -2.95
CA ARG A 138 -6.44 13.00 -1.53
C ARG A 138 -5.00 13.05 -1.01
N ALA A 139 -4.83 13.12 0.31
CA ALA A 139 -3.50 13.19 0.90
C ALA A 139 -2.75 11.84 0.76
N PHE A 140 -1.49 11.92 0.34
CA PHE A 140 -0.63 10.74 0.23
C PHE A 140 0.80 11.03 0.66
N MET A 141 1.36 10.14 1.45
CA MET A 141 2.74 10.22 1.91
C MET A 141 3.49 8.94 1.56
N ILE A 142 4.73 9.11 1.13
CA ILE A 142 5.69 8.04 0.89
C ILE A 142 6.80 8.16 1.91
N GLU A 143 7.12 7.06 2.57
CA GLU A 143 8.25 6.95 3.49
C GLU A 143 9.21 5.85 3.04
N VAL A 144 10.51 6.09 3.15
CA VAL A 144 11.54 5.08 2.84
C VAL A 144 12.73 5.24 3.78
N GLY A 145 13.34 4.13 4.19
CA GLY A 145 14.58 4.15 4.96
C GLY A 145 15.78 4.52 4.08
N ASP A 146 16.68 5.37 4.58
CA ASP A 146 17.88 5.78 3.85
C ASP A 146 18.79 4.60 3.49
N ASN A 147 18.79 3.57 4.34
CA ASN A 147 19.59 2.36 4.19
C ASN A 147 18.75 1.14 3.77
N ASP A 148 17.55 1.34 3.23
CA ASP A 148 16.72 0.25 2.74
C ASP A 148 17.45 -0.47 1.59
N THR A 149 17.83 -1.73 1.84
CA THR A 149 18.57 -2.56 0.88
C THR A 149 17.66 -3.21 -0.15
N LEU A 150 16.36 -3.24 0.10
CA LEU A 150 15.36 -3.81 -0.82
C LEU A 150 14.75 -2.71 -1.69
N PHE A 151 14.30 -1.61 -1.10
CA PHE A 151 13.68 -0.49 -1.82
C PHE A 151 14.59 0.74 -1.78
N ALA A 152 15.53 0.81 -2.71
CA ALA A 152 16.55 1.86 -2.74
C ALA A 152 15.92 3.27 -2.79
N VAL A 153 16.40 4.15 -1.92
CA VAL A 153 15.88 5.51 -1.74
C VAL A 153 15.94 6.38 -3.00
N ASP A 154 16.95 6.17 -3.85
CA ASP A 154 17.11 6.92 -5.10
C ASP A 154 15.96 6.65 -6.09
N GLY A 155 15.55 5.38 -6.23
CA GLY A 155 14.43 4.97 -7.06
C GLY A 155 13.09 5.47 -6.49
N ALA A 156 12.89 5.37 -5.18
CA ALA A 156 11.71 5.92 -4.52
C ALA A 156 11.59 7.44 -4.70
N LYS A 157 12.70 8.15 -4.57
CA LYS A 157 12.76 9.60 -4.81
C LYS A 157 12.46 9.97 -6.25
N ALA A 158 13.06 9.27 -7.22
CA ALA A 158 12.82 9.53 -8.63
C ALA A 158 11.34 9.32 -9.00
N GLU A 159 10.74 8.24 -8.51
CA GLU A 159 9.34 7.92 -8.77
C GLU A 159 8.39 8.89 -8.04
N SER A 160 8.75 9.36 -6.83
CA SER A 160 7.97 10.36 -6.10
C SER A 160 7.94 11.73 -6.80
N VAL A 161 9.04 12.11 -7.48
CA VAL A 161 9.07 13.34 -8.30
C VAL A 161 8.09 13.23 -9.47
N ARG A 162 7.93 12.05 -10.07
CA ARG A 162 6.92 11.81 -11.11
C ARG A 162 5.50 11.92 -10.55
N ALA A 163 5.25 11.29 -9.42
CA ALA A 163 3.95 11.29 -8.75
C ALA A 163 3.52 12.71 -8.29
N LYS A 164 4.46 13.48 -7.73
CA LYS A 164 4.18 14.83 -7.23
C LYS A 164 3.55 15.77 -8.27
N LYS A 165 3.89 15.57 -9.55
CA LYS A 165 3.36 16.41 -10.66
C LYS A 165 1.84 16.43 -10.73
N TYR A 166 1.16 15.36 -10.29
CA TYR A 166 -0.29 15.28 -10.29
C TYR A 166 -0.92 16.24 -9.28
N TRP A 167 -0.34 16.34 -8.08
CA TRP A 167 -0.79 17.28 -7.04
C TRP A 167 -0.39 18.72 -7.37
N ASP A 168 0.84 18.93 -7.88
CA ASP A 168 1.31 20.26 -8.29
C ASP A 168 0.43 20.82 -9.40
N GLY A 169 0.05 19.99 -10.39
CA GLY A 169 -0.84 20.38 -11.48
C GLY A 169 -2.24 20.81 -11.04
N LEU A 170 -2.70 20.36 -9.87
CA LEU A 170 -3.97 20.76 -9.26
C LEU A 170 -3.81 21.89 -8.22
N GLY A 171 -2.60 22.42 -8.01
CA GLY A 171 -2.34 23.43 -6.98
C GLY A 171 -2.45 22.91 -5.54
N LEU A 172 -2.20 21.63 -5.31
CA LEU A 172 -2.32 20.95 -4.03
C LEU A 172 -0.98 20.34 -3.54
N PRO A 173 0.16 21.05 -3.61
CA PRO A 173 1.48 20.49 -3.31
C PRO A 173 1.59 19.93 -1.88
N ASP A 174 0.86 20.49 -0.93
CA ASP A 174 0.89 20.11 0.48
C ASP A 174 0.16 18.78 0.77
N ARG A 175 -0.56 18.23 -0.20
CA ARG A 175 -1.26 16.95 -0.06
C ARG A 175 -0.42 15.75 -0.50
N PHE A 176 0.77 15.99 -1.01
CA PHE A 176 1.72 14.93 -1.36
C PHE A 176 3.06 15.15 -0.65
N ASN A 177 3.55 14.14 0.03
CA ASN A 177 4.85 14.21 0.71
C ASN A 177 5.71 12.96 0.43
N PHE A 178 7.01 13.17 0.35
CA PHE A 178 8.03 12.13 0.34
C PHE A 178 9.02 12.39 1.48
N THR A 179 9.27 11.39 2.29
CA THR A 179 10.21 11.46 3.41
C THR A 179 11.15 10.27 3.38
N ALA A 180 12.46 10.54 3.41
CA ALA A 180 13.46 9.55 3.74
C ALA A 180 13.82 9.68 5.21
N PHE A 181 13.95 8.58 5.92
CA PHE A 181 14.29 8.56 7.35
C PHE A 181 15.49 7.66 7.63
N ALA A 182 16.23 7.98 8.67
CA ALA A 182 17.37 7.17 9.12
C ALA A 182 16.89 5.77 9.57
N GLY A 183 17.33 4.72 8.87
CA GLY A 183 16.93 3.33 9.15
C GLY A 183 17.61 2.35 8.22
#